data_9751208538acb8204339ae0f67ce402f
#
_entry.id   9751208538acb8204339ae0f67ce402f
#
_cell.length_a   1.000
_cell.length_b   1.000
_cell.length_c   1.000
_cell.angle_alpha   90.00
_cell.angle_beta   90.00
_cell.angle_gamma   90.00
#
_symmetry.space_group_name_H-M   'P 1'
#
loop_
_entity.id
_entity.type
_entity.pdbx_description
1 polymer ?
#
loop_
_entity_poly.entity_id
_entity_poly.type
_entity_poly.pdbx_seq_one_letter_code
_entity_poly.pdbx_strand_id
1 'polypeptide(L)'
;LKFSHLRAIADLNERREIIRYAIYHTPNVGLVVIDGIRDLMLDINNSTEATKLVGDLMQWTSEQNIHIQTVLHLNKGDDNARGHIGTELNNKAETVLQITKDNTQPERSIVAPAIIRSKPFDKFAFRLKEMEDKVCIPEIDSTYTDNELKPHRHSYHELSDTEHRKALIQAFSLGKVLPYGELIVALKKAYAEVVGQSYGQTKIKELLQFLLNKGMLIKEERGKYRLNQDYLP
;
A
#
# COMPACT_ATOMS: atom_id res chain seq x y z
N LEU A 1 10.80 -29.28 9.69
CA LEU A 1 9.79 -28.58 8.93
C LEU A 1 8.56 -29.48 8.79
N LYS A 2 7.36 -28.96 9.14
CA LYS A 2 6.08 -29.67 8.97
C LYS A 2 5.21 -28.88 8.04
N PHE A 3 4.51 -29.54 7.12
CA PHE A 3 3.54 -28.94 6.21
C PHE A 3 2.16 -29.56 6.46
N SER A 4 1.12 -28.74 6.43
CA SER A 4 -0.27 -29.16 6.54
C SER A 4 -1.12 -28.50 5.47
N HIS A 5 -1.92 -29.30 4.76
CA HIS A 5 -2.85 -28.81 3.75
C HIS A 5 -4.27 -28.83 4.32
N LEU A 6 -4.83 -27.66 4.61
CA LEU A 6 -6.16 -27.53 5.20
C LEU A 6 -7.29 -27.31 4.17
N ARG A 7 -6.99 -27.35 2.86
CA ARG A 7 -8.00 -27.12 1.80
C ARG A 7 -9.13 -28.14 1.78
N ALA A 8 -8.86 -29.38 2.22
CA ALA A 8 -9.87 -30.42 2.29
C ALA A 8 -10.89 -30.20 3.43
N ILE A 9 -10.61 -29.32 4.37
CA ILE A 9 -11.46 -29.03 5.52
C ILE A 9 -12.33 -27.84 5.15
N ALA A 10 -13.65 -28.06 5.05
CA ALA A 10 -14.57 -27.00 4.65
C ALA A 10 -14.87 -26.01 5.78
N ASP A 11 -14.94 -26.48 7.02
CA ASP A 11 -15.27 -25.67 8.18
C ASP A 11 -14.08 -24.80 8.60
N LEU A 12 -14.32 -23.49 8.67
CA LEU A 12 -13.30 -22.50 9.01
C LEU A 12 -12.90 -22.57 10.49
N ASN A 13 -13.84 -22.90 11.38
CA ASN A 13 -13.53 -23.04 12.80
C ASN A 13 -12.67 -24.28 13.03
N GLU A 14 -12.97 -25.37 12.31
CA GLU A 14 -12.13 -26.56 12.35
C GLU A 14 -10.72 -26.29 11.85
N ARG A 15 -10.55 -25.51 10.76
CA ARG A 15 -9.21 -25.08 10.30
C ARG A 15 -8.46 -24.29 11.38
N ARG A 16 -9.11 -23.33 12.05
CA ARG A 16 -8.52 -22.56 13.14
C ARG A 16 -8.11 -23.43 14.31
N GLU A 17 -8.99 -24.38 14.72
CA GLU A 17 -8.70 -25.31 15.80
C GLU A 17 -7.54 -26.25 15.47
N ILE A 18 -7.42 -26.73 14.24
CA ILE A 18 -6.29 -27.56 13.82
C ILE A 18 -4.98 -26.76 13.88
N ILE A 19 -4.98 -25.50 13.42
CA ILE A 19 -3.79 -24.63 13.52
C ILE A 19 -3.43 -24.42 14.98
N ARG A 20 -4.40 -24.06 15.82
CA ARG A 20 -4.21 -23.88 17.25
C ARG A 20 -3.65 -25.16 17.87
N TYR A 21 -4.28 -26.30 17.63
CA TYR A 21 -3.83 -27.60 18.14
C TYR A 21 -2.38 -27.90 17.72
N ALA A 22 -2.06 -27.69 16.46
CA ALA A 22 -0.69 -27.92 15.94
C ALA A 22 0.35 -27.02 16.62
N ILE A 23 0.02 -25.75 16.86
CA ILE A 23 0.89 -24.80 17.56
C ILE A 23 1.14 -25.27 18.99
N TYR A 24 0.11 -25.67 19.72
CA TYR A 24 0.23 -26.02 21.14
C TYR A 24 0.82 -27.42 21.40
N HIS A 25 0.74 -28.33 20.42
CA HIS A 25 1.15 -29.74 20.60
C HIS A 25 2.40 -30.13 19.79
N THR A 26 2.97 -29.21 19.01
CA THR A 26 4.24 -29.46 18.33
C THR A 26 5.39 -28.93 19.18
N PRO A 27 6.33 -29.77 19.62
CA PRO A 27 7.44 -29.31 20.43
C PRO A 27 8.38 -28.43 19.62
N ASN A 28 9.00 -27.44 20.27
CA ASN A 28 10.03 -26.54 19.70
C ASN A 28 9.60 -25.79 18.43
N VAL A 29 8.34 -25.39 18.34
CA VAL A 29 7.89 -24.48 17.29
C VAL A 29 8.42 -23.09 17.59
N GLY A 30 9.12 -22.47 16.63
CA GLY A 30 9.56 -21.07 16.72
C GLY A 30 8.96 -20.21 15.63
N LEU A 31 8.53 -20.82 14.50
CA LEU A 31 7.93 -20.11 13.37
C LEU A 31 6.73 -20.88 12.84
N VAL A 32 5.64 -20.17 12.63
CA VAL A 32 4.43 -20.67 11.93
C VAL A 32 4.18 -19.79 10.73
N VAL A 33 3.96 -20.38 9.56
CA VAL A 33 3.57 -19.66 8.33
C VAL A 33 2.15 -20.05 7.96
N ILE A 34 1.26 -19.06 7.86
CA ILE A 34 -0.14 -19.23 7.44
C ILE A 34 -0.30 -18.60 6.04
N ASP A 35 -0.27 -19.45 5.03
CA ASP A 35 -0.47 -19.07 3.64
C ASP A 35 -1.86 -19.53 3.18
N GLY A 36 -2.78 -18.70 3.07
CA GLY A 36 -3.30 -17.38 3.09
C GLY A 36 -4.27 -17.22 4.25
N ILE A 37 -4.04 -16.24 5.03
CA ILE A 37 -4.84 -15.93 6.22
C ILE A 37 -6.33 -15.72 5.91
N ARG A 38 -6.66 -15.26 4.70
CA ARG A 38 -8.03 -15.09 4.21
C ARG A 38 -8.86 -16.37 4.33
N ASP A 39 -8.24 -17.53 4.13
CA ASP A 39 -8.94 -18.82 4.12
C ASP A 39 -9.36 -19.30 5.51
N LEU A 40 -9.08 -18.49 6.53
CA LEU A 40 -9.56 -18.67 7.91
C LEU A 40 -10.75 -17.76 8.23
N MET A 41 -11.32 -17.05 7.24
CA MET A 41 -12.45 -16.13 7.42
C MET A 41 -13.55 -16.41 6.40
N LEU A 42 -14.79 -16.26 6.85
CA LEU A 42 -15.96 -16.36 5.97
C LEU A 42 -16.07 -15.11 5.08
N ASP A 43 -15.99 -13.93 5.71
CA ASP A 43 -16.02 -12.64 5.01
C ASP A 43 -14.85 -11.76 5.45
N ILE A 44 -13.95 -11.47 4.48
CA ILE A 44 -12.78 -10.62 4.70
C ILE A 44 -13.11 -9.17 5.08
N ASN A 45 -14.35 -8.74 4.83
CA ASN A 45 -14.85 -7.40 5.16
C ASN A 45 -15.60 -7.38 6.50
N ASN A 46 -15.73 -8.50 7.19
CA ASN A 46 -16.31 -8.55 8.52
C ASN A 46 -15.27 -8.11 9.56
N SER A 47 -15.45 -6.90 10.11
CA SER A 47 -14.53 -6.31 11.07
C SER A 47 -14.45 -7.11 12.38
N THR A 48 -15.57 -7.65 12.86
CA THR A 48 -15.62 -8.44 14.10
C THR A 48 -14.86 -9.75 13.95
N GLU A 49 -15.03 -10.43 12.81
CA GLU A 49 -14.32 -11.68 12.52
C GLU A 49 -12.82 -11.41 12.33
N ALA A 50 -12.46 -10.31 11.66
CA ALA A 50 -11.06 -9.87 11.50
C ALA A 50 -10.39 -9.61 12.85
N THR A 51 -11.03 -8.82 13.71
CA THR A 51 -10.51 -8.49 15.03
C THR A 51 -10.33 -9.75 15.88
N LYS A 52 -11.29 -10.68 15.84
CA LYS A 52 -11.20 -11.95 16.58
C LYS A 52 -10.02 -12.80 16.08
N LEU A 53 -9.90 -12.99 14.76
CA LEU A 53 -8.80 -13.78 14.19
C LEU A 53 -7.43 -13.19 14.53
N VAL A 54 -7.26 -11.88 14.40
CA VAL A 54 -6.00 -11.22 14.75
C VAL A 54 -5.73 -11.32 16.25
N GLY A 55 -6.77 -11.24 17.09
CA GLY A 55 -6.68 -11.50 18.53
C GLY A 55 -6.17 -12.90 18.84
N ASP A 56 -6.70 -13.93 18.16
CA ASP A 56 -6.26 -15.32 18.29
C ASP A 56 -4.77 -15.47 17.92
N LEU A 57 -4.33 -14.86 16.81
CA LEU A 57 -2.93 -14.88 16.39
C LEU A 57 -2.01 -14.22 17.44
N MET A 58 -2.42 -13.07 18.00
CA MET A 58 -1.67 -12.37 19.05
C MET A 58 -1.56 -13.22 20.31
N GLN A 59 -2.65 -13.89 20.69
CA GLN A 59 -2.66 -14.80 21.85
C GLN A 59 -1.70 -15.96 21.64
N TRP A 60 -1.76 -16.64 20.50
CA TRP A 60 -0.89 -17.79 20.21
C TRP A 60 0.59 -17.39 20.17
N THR A 61 0.93 -16.23 19.60
CA THR A 61 2.32 -15.72 19.61
C THR A 61 2.81 -15.48 21.02
N SER A 62 1.99 -14.88 21.88
CA SER A 62 2.35 -14.56 23.26
C SER A 62 2.47 -15.80 24.14
N GLU A 63 1.49 -16.72 24.07
CA GLU A 63 1.44 -17.90 24.94
C GLU A 63 2.50 -18.94 24.58
N GLN A 64 2.84 -19.07 23.32
CA GLN A 64 3.78 -20.09 22.84
C GLN A 64 5.19 -19.51 22.54
N ASN A 65 5.36 -18.19 22.70
CA ASN A 65 6.61 -17.49 22.38
C ASN A 65 7.12 -17.83 20.96
N ILE A 66 6.25 -17.73 19.97
CA ILE A 66 6.51 -18.05 18.57
C ILE A 66 6.36 -16.82 17.68
N HIS A 67 6.94 -16.88 16.49
CA HIS A 67 6.63 -15.96 15.40
C HIS A 67 5.56 -16.55 14.47
N ILE A 68 4.53 -15.76 14.14
CA ILE A 68 3.53 -16.13 13.13
C ILE A 68 3.68 -15.18 11.94
N GLN A 69 3.96 -15.73 10.78
CA GLN A 69 3.95 -15.02 9.51
C GLN A 69 2.68 -15.37 8.75
N THR A 70 1.94 -14.34 8.31
CA THR A 70 0.74 -14.53 7.48
C THR A 70 0.96 -14.01 6.07
N VAL A 71 0.28 -14.62 5.10
CA VAL A 71 0.27 -14.17 3.71
C VAL A 71 -1.12 -13.67 3.35
N LEU A 72 -1.19 -12.47 2.78
CA LEU A 72 -2.44 -11.85 2.32
C LEU A 72 -2.20 -11.15 0.98
N HIS A 73 -3.10 -11.36 0.02
CA HIS A 73 -3.05 -10.67 -1.26
C HIS A 73 -3.47 -9.20 -1.14
N LEU A 74 -2.83 -8.35 -1.92
CA LEU A 74 -3.23 -6.95 -2.09
C LEU A 74 -4.55 -6.84 -2.87
N ASN A 75 -5.21 -5.70 -2.78
CA ASN A 75 -6.34 -5.37 -3.62
C ASN A 75 -5.91 -5.25 -5.10
N LYS A 76 -6.84 -5.57 -6.00
CA LYS A 76 -6.63 -5.29 -7.43
C LYS A 76 -6.88 -3.81 -7.66
N GLY A 77 -5.82 -3.03 -7.87
CA GLY A 77 -5.90 -1.62 -8.27
C GLY A 77 -5.45 -0.59 -7.24
N ASP A 78 -5.14 -1.00 -6.02
CA ASP A 78 -4.40 -0.20 -5.05
C ASP A 78 -3.37 -1.08 -4.30
N ASP A 79 -2.45 -0.42 -3.60
CA ASP A 79 -1.38 -1.09 -2.85
C ASP A 79 -1.81 -1.44 -1.41
N ASN A 80 -3.11 -1.42 -1.11
CA ASN A 80 -3.62 -1.71 0.22
C ASN A 80 -3.85 -3.21 0.42
N ALA A 81 -3.61 -3.67 1.64
CA ALA A 81 -3.96 -5.01 2.06
C ALA A 81 -5.49 -5.23 1.99
N ARG A 82 -5.88 -6.40 1.51
CA ARG A 82 -7.27 -6.68 1.14
C ARG A 82 -8.20 -6.83 2.35
N GLY A 83 -9.31 -6.08 2.34
CA GLY A 83 -10.41 -6.20 3.29
C GLY A 83 -10.09 -5.68 4.70
N HIS A 84 -11.04 -5.82 5.63
CA HIS A 84 -10.85 -5.44 7.03
C HIS A 84 -9.74 -6.24 7.72
N ILE A 85 -9.53 -7.50 7.33
CA ILE A 85 -8.43 -8.31 7.85
C ILE A 85 -7.07 -7.68 7.53
N GLY A 86 -6.88 -7.08 6.33
CA GLY A 86 -5.67 -6.37 5.98
C GLY A 86 -5.42 -5.17 6.86
N THR A 87 -6.47 -4.40 7.18
CA THR A 87 -6.38 -3.26 8.10
C THR A 87 -6.00 -3.71 9.50
N GLU A 88 -6.64 -4.75 10.05
CA GLU A 88 -6.35 -5.26 11.38
C GLU A 88 -4.93 -5.83 11.49
N LEU A 89 -4.47 -6.58 10.48
CA LEU A 89 -3.10 -7.07 10.43
C LEU A 89 -2.09 -5.92 10.40
N ASN A 90 -2.30 -4.90 9.57
CA ASN A 90 -1.44 -3.72 9.50
C ASN A 90 -1.36 -2.97 10.84
N ASN A 91 -2.47 -2.91 11.58
CA ASN A 91 -2.53 -2.26 12.88
C ASN A 91 -1.77 -3.02 13.98
N LYS A 92 -1.62 -4.34 13.86
CA LYS A 92 -1.07 -5.20 14.91
C LYS A 92 0.27 -5.84 14.58
N ALA A 93 0.58 -6.02 13.30
CA ALA A 93 1.83 -6.63 12.86
C ALA A 93 3.05 -5.79 13.29
N GLU A 94 4.13 -6.47 13.66
CA GLU A 94 5.44 -5.85 13.92
C GLU A 94 6.09 -5.39 12.60
N THR A 95 5.96 -6.21 11.57
CA THR A 95 6.52 -5.93 10.25
C THR A 95 5.53 -6.35 9.17
N VAL A 96 5.31 -5.50 8.19
CA VAL A 96 4.56 -5.79 6.96
C VAL A 96 5.48 -5.60 5.77
N LEU A 97 5.66 -6.66 5.00
CA LEU A 97 6.44 -6.67 3.77
C LEU A 97 5.47 -6.69 2.58
N GLN A 98 5.72 -5.83 1.61
CA GLN A 98 5.05 -5.88 0.33
C GLN A 98 5.96 -6.52 -0.71
N ILE A 99 5.45 -7.53 -1.41
CA ILE A 99 6.16 -8.19 -2.49
C ILE A 99 5.44 -7.90 -3.80
N THR A 100 6.17 -7.32 -4.74
CA THR A 100 5.63 -6.97 -6.06
C THR A 100 6.52 -7.52 -7.17
N LYS A 101 5.95 -7.75 -8.35
CA LYS A 101 6.74 -8.06 -9.54
C LYS A 101 7.36 -6.78 -10.09
N ASP A 102 8.58 -6.88 -10.58
CA ASP A 102 9.22 -5.79 -11.31
C ASP A 102 8.55 -5.66 -12.70
N ASN A 103 8.10 -4.46 -13.04
CA ASN A 103 7.44 -4.20 -14.32
C ASN A 103 8.41 -4.28 -15.51
N THR A 104 9.71 -4.11 -15.27
CA THR A 104 10.76 -4.13 -16.32
C THR A 104 11.41 -5.49 -16.45
N GLN A 105 11.42 -6.29 -15.39
CA GLN A 105 12.01 -7.63 -15.34
C GLN A 105 11.04 -8.59 -14.61
N PRO A 106 10.12 -9.24 -15.34
CA PRO A 106 9.03 -10.04 -14.73
C PRO A 106 9.49 -11.22 -13.86
N GLU A 107 10.71 -11.72 -14.05
CA GLU A 107 11.34 -12.76 -13.23
C GLU A 107 11.79 -12.24 -11.87
N ARG A 108 11.94 -10.92 -11.71
CA ARG A 108 12.34 -10.26 -10.47
C ARG A 108 11.13 -9.99 -9.58
N SER A 109 11.28 -10.25 -8.30
CA SER A 109 10.33 -9.84 -7.26
C SER A 109 11.02 -8.84 -6.33
N ILE A 110 10.35 -7.72 -6.05
CA ILE A 110 10.85 -6.65 -5.18
C ILE A 110 10.16 -6.77 -3.84
N VAL A 111 10.95 -6.74 -2.76
CA VAL A 111 10.49 -6.73 -1.37
C VAL A 111 10.68 -5.34 -0.81
N ALA A 112 9.59 -4.72 -0.41
CA ALA A 112 9.58 -3.41 0.20
C ALA A 112 9.00 -3.46 1.62
N PRO A 113 9.59 -2.73 2.59
CA PRO A 113 8.99 -2.54 3.90
C PRO A 113 7.77 -1.63 3.77
N ALA A 114 6.57 -2.15 4.07
CA ALA A 114 5.35 -1.36 4.10
C ALA A 114 5.12 -0.77 5.50
N ILE A 115 5.33 -1.58 6.55
CA ILE A 115 5.28 -1.15 7.95
C ILE A 115 6.42 -1.85 8.68
N ILE A 116 7.22 -1.09 9.43
CA ILE A 116 8.24 -1.63 10.33
C ILE A 116 8.20 -0.83 11.62
N ARG A 117 8.03 -1.52 12.75
CA ARG A 117 8.05 -0.92 14.09
C ARG A 117 9.45 -0.83 14.68
N SER A 118 10.40 -1.60 14.13
CA SER A 118 11.81 -1.60 14.50
C SER A 118 12.67 -0.84 13.50
N LYS A 119 13.97 -1.16 13.40
CA LYS A 119 14.90 -0.51 12.45
C LYS A 119 14.48 -0.81 11.00
N PRO A 120 14.24 0.22 10.17
CA PRO A 120 13.92 0.03 8.77
C PRO A 120 15.10 -0.58 7.99
N PHE A 121 14.81 -1.25 6.88
CA PHE A 121 15.78 -1.74 5.91
C PHE A 121 15.41 -1.26 4.50
N ASP A 122 16.39 -1.22 3.62
CA ASP A 122 16.20 -0.83 2.23
C ASP A 122 15.48 -1.93 1.45
N LYS A 123 14.75 -1.55 0.41
CA LYS A 123 14.17 -2.50 -0.51
C LYS A 123 15.23 -3.39 -1.11
N PHE A 124 14.88 -4.64 -1.32
CA PHE A 124 15.72 -5.59 -2.02
C PHE A 124 14.91 -6.40 -3.02
N ALA A 125 15.58 -7.09 -3.91
CA ALA A 125 14.92 -7.93 -4.88
C ALA A 125 15.48 -9.36 -4.85
N PHE A 126 14.67 -10.29 -5.32
CA PHE A 126 15.08 -11.67 -5.52
C PHE A 126 14.53 -12.21 -6.84
N ARG A 127 15.18 -13.26 -7.33
CA ARG A 127 14.72 -14.08 -8.45
C ARG A 127 14.58 -15.53 -8.01
N LEU A 128 13.74 -16.28 -8.68
CA LEU A 128 13.65 -17.72 -8.49
C LEU A 128 14.71 -18.37 -9.37
N LYS A 129 15.62 -19.10 -8.75
CA LYS A 129 16.64 -19.91 -9.43
C LYS A 129 16.22 -21.37 -9.42
N GLU A 130 16.13 -21.95 -10.60
CA GLU A 130 15.87 -23.38 -10.74
C GLU A 130 17.15 -24.16 -10.44
N MET A 131 17.03 -25.14 -9.54
CA MET A 131 18.09 -26.05 -9.18
C MET A 131 18.03 -27.32 -10.07
N GLU A 132 19.07 -28.16 -10.03
CA GLU A 132 19.17 -29.38 -10.83
C GLU A 132 18.01 -30.35 -10.63
N ASP A 133 17.42 -30.38 -9.44
CA ASP A 133 16.25 -31.18 -9.08
C ASP A 133 14.91 -30.52 -9.44
N LYS A 134 14.92 -29.44 -10.23
CA LYS A 134 13.76 -28.61 -10.63
C LYS A 134 13.08 -27.89 -9.45
N VAL A 135 13.68 -27.84 -8.30
CA VAL A 135 13.23 -27.00 -7.19
C VAL A 135 13.65 -25.56 -7.45
N CYS A 136 12.71 -24.63 -7.33
CA CYS A 136 13.01 -23.21 -7.43
C CYS A 136 13.24 -22.61 -6.04
N ILE A 137 14.41 -22.01 -5.83
CA ILE A 137 14.74 -21.30 -4.60
C ILE A 137 14.89 -19.80 -4.84
N PRO A 138 14.50 -18.94 -3.89
CA PRO A 138 14.76 -17.51 -4.00
C PRO A 138 16.24 -17.20 -3.81
N GLU A 139 16.83 -16.43 -4.72
CA GLU A 139 18.20 -15.92 -4.67
C GLU A 139 18.14 -14.38 -4.71
N ILE A 140 18.88 -13.73 -3.81
CA ILE A 140 18.96 -12.26 -3.78
C ILE A 140 19.54 -11.76 -5.10
N ASP A 141 18.82 -10.80 -5.71
CA ASP A 141 19.29 -10.13 -6.92
C ASP A 141 20.20 -8.96 -6.57
N SER A 142 21.52 -9.21 -6.54
CA SER A 142 22.52 -8.20 -6.25
C SER A 142 22.62 -7.10 -7.32
N THR A 143 21.99 -7.29 -8.47
CA THR A 143 21.95 -6.27 -9.55
C THR A 143 20.80 -5.28 -9.36
N TYR A 144 19.90 -5.56 -8.40
CA TYR A 144 18.84 -4.64 -8.06
C TYR A 144 19.43 -3.43 -7.33
N THR A 145 19.24 -2.28 -7.92
CA THR A 145 19.44 -1.00 -7.25
C THR A 145 18.08 -0.34 -7.16
N ASP A 146 17.69 0.15 -5.99
CA ASP A 146 16.46 0.97 -5.83
C ASP A 146 16.70 2.32 -6.53
N ASN A 147 16.95 2.27 -7.85
CA ASN A 147 17.07 3.44 -8.73
C ASN A 147 15.71 4.07 -9.01
N GLU A 148 14.64 3.47 -8.53
CA GLU A 148 13.39 4.17 -8.35
C GLU A 148 13.49 5.05 -7.08
N LEU A 149 14.20 6.15 -7.20
CA LEU A 149 13.61 7.41 -6.81
C LEU A 149 12.29 7.52 -7.60
N LYS A 150 11.27 6.71 -7.25
CA LYS A 150 9.91 7.17 -7.45
C LYS A 150 9.93 8.53 -6.81
N PRO A 151 9.73 9.61 -7.57
CA PRO A 151 9.65 10.93 -6.97
C PRO A 151 8.69 10.73 -5.81
N HIS A 152 9.15 11.01 -4.61
CA HIS A 152 8.37 10.89 -3.38
C HIS A 152 6.99 11.39 -3.77
N ARG A 153 5.92 10.56 -3.71
CA ARG A 153 4.60 11.03 -4.09
C ARG A 153 4.24 12.05 -3.03
N HIS A 154 4.76 13.26 -3.22
CA HIS A 154 4.49 14.37 -2.34
C HIS A 154 2.99 14.53 -2.28
N SER A 155 2.45 14.40 -1.09
CA SER A 155 1.09 14.89 -0.86
C SER A 155 1.10 16.35 -1.29
N TYR A 156 0.07 16.81 -2.00
CA TYR A 156 -0.02 18.24 -2.35
C TYR A 156 0.06 19.15 -1.11
N HIS A 157 -0.16 18.62 0.08
CA HIS A 157 0.03 19.32 1.36
C HIS A 157 1.51 19.58 1.71
N GLU A 158 2.43 18.78 1.16
CA GLU A 158 3.88 18.87 1.41
C GLU A 158 4.57 19.82 0.44
N LEU A 159 3.88 20.21 -0.64
CA LEU A 159 4.41 21.15 -1.61
C LEU A 159 4.50 22.56 -1.02
N SER A 160 5.59 23.24 -1.34
CA SER A 160 5.77 24.64 -0.99
C SER A 160 4.79 25.55 -1.75
N ASP A 161 4.50 26.70 -1.18
CA ASP A 161 3.65 27.71 -1.86
C ASP A 161 4.22 28.12 -3.22
N THR A 162 5.55 28.10 -3.36
CA THR A 162 6.24 28.39 -4.64
C THR A 162 5.94 27.34 -5.71
N GLU A 163 5.90 26.05 -5.35
CA GLU A 163 5.57 24.97 -6.28
C GLU A 163 4.09 25.04 -6.69
N HIS A 164 3.20 25.28 -5.73
CA HIS A 164 1.78 25.53 -6.03
C HIS A 164 1.60 26.70 -6.99
N ARG A 165 2.30 27.84 -6.76
CA ARG A 165 2.24 29.00 -7.64
C ARG A 165 2.70 28.69 -9.06
N LYS A 166 3.83 28.02 -9.22
CA LYS A 166 4.34 27.62 -10.54
C LYS A 166 3.32 26.75 -11.28
N ALA A 167 2.76 25.75 -10.62
CA ALA A 167 1.75 24.89 -11.21
C ALA A 167 0.46 25.66 -11.56
N LEU A 168 0.02 26.58 -10.72
CA LEU A 168 -1.15 27.41 -10.98
C LEU A 168 -0.93 28.39 -12.14
N ILE A 169 0.22 29.06 -12.23
CA ILE A 169 0.56 29.92 -13.38
C ILE A 169 0.49 29.11 -14.67
N GLN A 170 1.01 27.90 -14.67
CA GLN A 170 0.95 27.02 -15.84
C GLN A 170 -0.46 26.54 -16.14
N ALA A 171 -1.27 26.19 -15.13
CA ALA A 171 -2.66 25.79 -15.33
C ALA A 171 -3.51 26.89 -15.95
N PHE A 172 -3.22 28.15 -15.62
CA PHE A 172 -3.95 29.31 -16.13
C PHE A 172 -3.25 30.01 -17.34
N SER A 173 -2.22 29.37 -17.93
CA SER A 173 -1.52 29.91 -19.11
C SER A 173 -2.42 30.13 -20.33
N LEU A 174 -3.51 29.37 -20.45
CA LEU A 174 -4.45 29.42 -21.57
C LEU A 174 -5.67 30.35 -21.34
N GLY A 175 -5.84 30.89 -20.14
CA GLY A 175 -6.97 31.77 -19.82
C GLY A 175 -6.96 32.27 -18.39
N LYS A 176 -7.43 33.50 -18.19
CA LYS A 176 -7.49 34.14 -16.86
C LYS A 176 -8.59 33.55 -15.95
N VAL A 177 -9.60 32.93 -16.54
CA VAL A 177 -10.76 32.35 -15.85
C VAL A 177 -11.11 31.03 -16.53
N LEU A 178 -11.17 29.94 -15.76
CA LEU A 178 -11.45 28.61 -16.26
C LEU A 178 -12.73 28.05 -15.65
N PRO A 179 -13.62 27.42 -16.44
CA PRO A 179 -14.72 26.62 -15.91
C PRO A 179 -14.20 25.36 -15.21
N TYR A 180 -15.00 24.76 -14.31
CA TYR A 180 -14.60 23.64 -13.46
C TYR A 180 -13.94 22.47 -14.23
N GLY A 181 -14.56 22.02 -15.34
CA GLY A 181 -14.05 20.89 -16.11
C GLY A 181 -12.66 21.14 -16.72
N GLU A 182 -12.48 22.34 -17.30
CA GLU A 182 -11.20 22.76 -17.87
C GLU A 182 -10.13 22.94 -16.80
N LEU A 183 -10.51 23.51 -15.63
CA LEU A 183 -9.59 23.68 -14.50
C LEU A 183 -9.06 22.33 -13.97
N ILE A 184 -9.93 21.33 -13.84
CA ILE A 184 -9.50 19.97 -13.40
C ILE A 184 -8.45 19.38 -14.36
N VAL A 185 -8.66 19.52 -15.66
CA VAL A 185 -7.72 19.04 -16.69
C VAL A 185 -6.42 19.84 -16.64
N ALA A 186 -6.51 21.16 -16.54
CA ALA A 186 -5.36 22.07 -16.47
C ALA A 186 -4.52 21.82 -15.21
N LEU A 187 -5.14 21.68 -14.05
CA LEU A 187 -4.45 21.33 -12.80
C LEU A 187 -3.73 20.00 -12.90
N LYS A 188 -4.41 18.97 -13.41
CA LYS A 188 -3.80 17.65 -13.58
C LYS A 188 -2.53 17.70 -14.44
N LYS A 189 -2.58 18.43 -15.56
CA LYS A 189 -1.45 18.59 -16.47
C LYS A 189 -0.34 19.41 -15.83
N ALA A 190 -0.66 20.56 -15.27
CA ALA A 190 0.32 21.50 -14.71
C ALA A 190 1.09 20.89 -13.52
N TYR A 191 0.40 20.20 -12.61
CA TYR A 191 1.05 19.53 -11.49
C TYR A 191 1.92 18.36 -11.95
N ALA A 192 1.52 17.62 -12.98
CA ALA A 192 2.37 16.58 -13.56
C ALA A 192 3.67 17.14 -14.15
N GLU A 193 3.59 18.29 -14.82
CA GLU A 193 4.75 18.92 -15.47
C GLU A 193 5.66 19.68 -14.48
N VAL A 194 5.10 20.38 -13.50
CA VAL A 194 5.86 21.23 -12.57
C VAL A 194 6.41 20.44 -11.38
N VAL A 195 5.62 19.48 -10.88
CA VAL A 195 5.94 18.70 -9.67
C VAL A 195 6.45 17.30 -10.03
N GLY A 196 6.35 16.92 -11.31
CA GLY A 196 6.72 15.57 -11.77
C GLY A 196 5.76 14.47 -11.35
N GLN A 197 4.56 14.84 -10.84
CA GLN A 197 3.61 13.89 -10.30
C GLN A 197 2.21 14.05 -10.87
N SER A 198 1.64 12.97 -11.42
CA SER A 198 0.24 12.93 -11.86
C SER A 198 -0.67 12.50 -10.71
N TYR A 199 -1.64 13.36 -10.37
CA TYR A 199 -2.70 13.04 -9.40
C TYR A 199 -3.91 12.40 -10.07
N GLY A 200 -4.51 11.39 -9.42
CA GLY A 200 -5.78 10.80 -9.83
C GLY A 200 -6.96 11.78 -9.67
N GLN A 201 -8.10 11.47 -10.30
CA GLN A 201 -9.23 12.38 -10.39
C GLN A 201 -9.79 12.82 -9.02
N THR A 202 -9.83 11.94 -8.05
CA THR A 202 -10.26 12.25 -6.67
C THR A 202 -9.29 13.23 -6.00
N LYS A 203 -7.99 12.94 -6.08
CA LYS A 203 -6.96 13.81 -5.49
C LYS A 203 -6.87 15.21 -6.12
N ILE A 204 -7.16 15.34 -7.41
CA ILE A 204 -7.22 16.69 -8.05
C ILE A 204 -8.40 17.50 -7.53
N LYS A 205 -9.53 16.86 -7.22
CA LYS A 205 -10.68 17.54 -6.60
C LYS A 205 -10.37 18.00 -5.17
N GLU A 206 -9.70 17.17 -4.41
CA GLU A 206 -9.21 17.53 -3.06
C GLU A 206 -8.17 18.65 -3.12
N LEU A 207 -7.23 18.59 -4.06
CA LEU A 207 -6.27 19.67 -4.32
C LEU A 207 -6.97 20.99 -4.66
N LEU A 208 -7.99 20.98 -5.53
CA LEU A 208 -8.75 22.18 -5.84
C LEU A 208 -9.37 22.80 -4.59
N GLN A 209 -9.97 21.98 -3.73
CA GLN A 209 -10.55 22.45 -2.47
C GLN A 209 -9.47 23.03 -1.53
N PHE A 210 -8.32 22.37 -1.44
CA PHE A 210 -7.17 22.84 -0.68
C PHE A 210 -6.67 24.21 -1.18
N LEU A 211 -6.55 24.41 -2.49
CA LEU A 211 -6.12 25.67 -3.10
C LEU A 211 -7.12 26.81 -2.88
N LEU A 212 -8.42 26.51 -2.89
CA LEU A 212 -9.48 27.46 -2.52
C LEU A 212 -9.38 27.84 -1.04
N ASN A 213 -9.22 26.87 -0.15
CA ASN A 213 -9.09 27.10 1.29
C ASN A 213 -7.83 27.90 1.64
N LYS A 214 -6.74 27.71 0.89
CA LYS A 214 -5.51 28.53 1.00
C LYS A 214 -5.64 29.92 0.39
N GLY A 215 -6.74 30.22 -0.31
CA GLY A 215 -6.93 31.50 -0.98
C GLY A 215 -6.07 31.68 -2.24
N MET A 216 -5.44 30.64 -2.77
CA MET A 216 -4.67 30.70 -4.01
C MET A 216 -5.55 30.78 -5.25
N LEU A 217 -6.76 30.24 -5.15
CA LEU A 217 -7.79 30.31 -6.17
C LEU A 217 -9.04 31.01 -5.63
N ILE A 218 -9.73 31.71 -6.50
CA ILE A 218 -11.03 32.33 -6.21
C ILE A 218 -12.08 31.68 -7.09
N LYS A 219 -13.18 31.21 -6.46
CA LYS A 219 -14.35 30.73 -7.17
C LYS A 219 -15.25 31.92 -7.48
N GLU A 220 -15.56 32.10 -8.74
CA GLU A 220 -16.47 33.13 -9.24
C GLU A 220 -17.88 32.56 -9.46
N GLU A 221 -18.79 33.44 -9.81
CA GLU A 221 -20.15 33.06 -10.18
C GLU A 221 -20.16 32.11 -11.39
N ARG A 222 -21.24 31.27 -11.50
CA ARG A 222 -21.42 30.27 -12.54
C ARG A 222 -20.34 29.18 -12.60
N GLY A 223 -19.68 28.89 -11.47
CA GLY A 223 -18.72 27.76 -11.37
C GLY A 223 -17.43 27.97 -12.15
N LYS A 224 -17.01 29.20 -12.31
CA LYS A 224 -15.72 29.58 -12.87
C LYS A 224 -14.69 29.83 -11.77
N TYR A 225 -13.42 29.75 -12.11
CA TYR A 225 -12.30 29.89 -11.19
C TYR A 225 -11.23 30.77 -11.79
N ARG A 226 -10.57 31.59 -10.97
CA ARG A 226 -9.41 32.40 -11.34
C ARG A 226 -8.31 32.33 -10.29
N LEU A 227 -7.09 32.70 -10.69
CA LEU A 227 -6.00 32.93 -9.77
C LEU A 227 -6.30 34.09 -8.85
N ASN A 228 -5.96 33.97 -7.59
CA ASN A 228 -5.91 35.10 -6.69
C ASN A 228 -4.64 35.90 -6.95
N GLN A 229 -4.77 37.09 -7.52
CA GLN A 229 -3.63 37.96 -7.86
C GLN A 229 -2.87 38.46 -6.63
N ASP A 230 -3.56 38.60 -5.48
CA ASP A 230 -2.92 39.00 -4.21
C ASP A 230 -1.98 37.91 -3.65
N TYR A 231 -2.07 36.71 -4.18
CA TYR A 231 -1.19 35.58 -3.84
C TYR A 231 -0.01 35.41 -4.80
N LEU A 232 0.03 36.17 -5.91
CA LEU A 232 1.15 36.24 -6.82
C LEU A 232 2.10 37.35 -6.35
N PRO A 233 3.43 37.14 -6.44
CA PRO A 233 4.39 38.22 -6.15
C PRO A 233 4.31 39.33 -7.17
#